data_5b5553cb1d49a5f7d89d34b98b6af2fa
#
_entry.id   5b5553cb1d49a5f7d89d34b98b6af2fa
#
_cell.length_a   1.000
_cell.length_b   1.000
_cell.length_c   1.000
_cell.angle_alpha   90.00
_cell.angle_beta   90.00
_cell.angle_gamma   90.00
#
_symmetry.space_group_name_H-M   'P 1'
#
loop_
_entity.id
_entity.type
_entity.pdbx_description
1 polymer ?
#
loop_
_entity_poly.entity_id
_entity_poly.type
_entity_poly.pdbx_seq_one_letter_code
_entity_poly.pdbx_strand_id
1 'polypeptide(L)'
;MRLLIAILGIALCGAVEAKGNAAEGSKKAAQVCAACHGPDGNKPSDPTQPVLAGQYYDYLVRALTDYKIGRRNNAIMKAFAGQLSKKDIEDLAAWFSSQKSNLHDQR
;
A
#
# COMPACT_ATOMS: atom_id res chain seq x y z
N MET A 1 -10.65 -36.41 44.82
CA MET A 1 -10.86 -36.08 43.40
C MET A 1 -10.34 -34.70 43.13
N ARG A 2 -9.22 -34.63 42.49
CA ARG A 2 -8.57 -33.33 42.18
C ARG A 2 -8.92 -32.94 40.75
N LEU A 3 -9.70 -31.86 40.65
CA LEU A 3 -9.99 -31.26 39.36
C LEU A 3 -8.72 -30.51 38.88
N LEU A 4 -8.08 -31.05 37.89
CA LEU A 4 -7.05 -30.31 37.16
C LEU A 4 -7.75 -29.43 36.16
N ILE A 5 -7.88 -28.16 36.49
CA ILE A 5 -8.29 -27.14 35.50
C ILE A 5 -7.05 -26.83 34.69
N ALA A 6 -6.98 -27.45 33.52
CA ALA A 6 -6.04 -27.03 32.54
C ALA A 6 -6.54 -25.67 32.02
N ILE A 7 -5.92 -24.59 32.48
CA ILE A 7 -6.12 -23.29 31.88
C ILE A 7 -5.37 -23.36 30.54
N LEU A 8 -6.14 -23.63 29.49
CA LEU A 8 -5.65 -23.46 28.15
C LEU A 8 -5.42 -21.95 27.95
N GLY A 9 -4.18 -21.51 28.11
CA GLY A 9 -3.80 -20.17 27.73
C GLY A 9 -4.01 -20.02 26.23
N ILE A 10 -5.10 -19.40 25.84
CA ILE A 10 -5.27 -18.95 24.49
C ILE A 10 -4.25 -17.83 24.32
N ALA A 11 -3.14 -18.16 23.69
CA ALA A 11 -2.27 -17.13 23.14
C ALA A 11 -3.10 -16.44 22.06
N LEU A 12 -3.74 -15.36 22.42
CA LEU A 12 -4.18 -14.39 21.45
C LEU A 12 -2.92 -13.84 20.81
N CYS A 13 -2.50 -14.46 19.71
CA CYS A 13 -1.78 -13.72 18.71
C CYS A 13 -2.69 -12.56 18.34
N GLY A 14 -2.46 -11.40 18.93
CA GLY A 14 -3.13 -10.20 18.50
C GLY A 14 -3.06 -10.19 16.99
N ALA A 15 -4.21 -10.19 16.32
CA ALA A 15 -4.25 -9.95 14.91
C ALA A 15 -3.57 -8.60 14.72
N VAL A 16 -2.30 -8.64 14.32
CA VAL A 16 -1.67 -7.48 13.76
C VAL A 16 -2.52 -7.19 12.54
N GLU A 17 -3.27 -6.10 12.58
CA GLU A 17 -3.94 -5.58 11.42
C GLU A 17 -2.91 -5.55 10.30
N ALA A 18 -3.02 -6.50 9.39
CA ALA A 18 -2.11 -6.58 8.27
C ALA A 18 -2.32 -5.31 7.44
N LYS A 19 -1.34 -4.44 7.48
CA LYS A 19 -1.28 -3.25 6.64
C LYS A 19 -1.00 -3.66 5.21
N GLY A 20 -1.95 -4.33 4.57
CA GLY A 20 -1.82 -4.82 3.22
C GLY A 20 -0.75 -5.91 3.04
N ASN A 21 -0.67 -6.45 1.84
CA ASN A 21 0.28 -7.48 1.45
C ASN A 21 1.19 -6.94 0.35
N ALA A 22 2.47 -6.75 0.64
CA ALA A 22 3.43 -6.18 -0.31
C ALA A 22 3.62 -7.07 -1.54
N ALA A 23 3.61 -8.40 -1.40
CA ALA A 23 3.76 -9.31 -2.53
C ALA A 23 2.58 -9.20 -3.50
N GLU A 24 1.36 -9.13 -3.01
CA GLU A 24 0.17 -8.88 -3.82
C GLU A 24 0.19 -7.47 -4.41
N GLY A 25 0.65 -6.49 -3.65
CA GLY A 25 0.85 -5.10 -4.11
C GLY A 25 1.84 -5.02 -5.25
N SER A 26 2.93 -5.77 -5.21
CA SER A 26 3.90 -5.86 -6.30
C SER A 26 3.27 -6.32 -7.60
N LYS A 27 2.44 -7.36 -7.54
CA LYS A 27 1.72 -7.87 -8.72
C LYS A 27 0.75 -6.83 -9.28
N LYS A 28 -0.02 -6.21 -8.42
CA LYS A 28 -0.97 -5.16 -8.82
C LYS A 28 -0.25 -3.95 -9.39
N ALA A 29 0.84 -3.53 -8.78
CA ALA A 29 1.67 -2.42 -9.26
C ALA A 29 2.22 -2.67 -10.67
N ALA A 30 2.68 -3.89 -10.93
CA ALA A 30 3.15 -4.28 -12.27
C ALA A 30 2.04 -4.18 -13.33
N GLN A 31 0.81 -4.44 -12.96
CA GLN A 31 -0.34 -4.39 -13.87
C GLN A 31 -0.83 -2.98 -14.16
N VAL A 32 -0.90 -2.10 -13.15
CA VAL A 32 -1.64 -0.84 -13.27
C VAL A 32 -0.84 0.42 -12.93
N CYS A 33 0.32 0.30 -12.30
CA CYS A 33 1.10 1.46 -11.84
C CYS A 33 2.44 1.63 -12.57
N ALA A 34 3.06 0.52 -12.94
CA ALA A 34 4.44 0.49 -13.39
C ALA A 34 4.71 1.29 -14.66
N ALA A 35 3.74 1.37 -15.58
CA ALA A 35 3.91 2.10 -16.84
C ALA A 35 4.26 3.59 -16.61
N CYS A 36 3.73 4.20 -15.57
CA CYS A 36 3.94 5.60 -15.25
C CYS A 36 4.92 5.83 -14.10
N HIS A 37 4.89 4.98 -13.06
CA HIS A 37 5.66 5.18 -11.84
C HIS A 37 6.90 4.29 -11.71
N GLY A 38 7.03 3.30 -12.58
CA GLY A 38 8.03 2.23 -12.46
C GLY A 38 7.57 1.09 -11.56
N PRO A 39 8.17 -0.11 -11.70
CA PRO A 39 7.72 -1.29 -10.96
C PRO A 39 7.83 -1.17 -9.44
N ASP A 40 8.83 -0.43 -8.97
CA ASP A 40 9.07 -0.15 -7.55
C ASP A 40 8.68 1.27 -7.13
N GLY A 41 8.16 2.08 -8.07
CA GLY A 41 7.80 3.47 -7.82
C GLY A 41 8.94 4.47 -7.87
N ASN A 42 10.12 4.08 -8.36
CA ASN A 42 11.31 4.94 -8.43
C ASN A 42 11.55 5.59 -9.79
N LYS A 43 10.83 5.17 -10.82
CA LYS A 43 11.10 5.61 -12.21
C LYS A 43 9.86 6.20 -12.87
N PRO A 44 9.45 7.42 -12.47
CA PRO A 44 8.39 8.09 -13.20
C PRO A 44 8.80 8.30 -14.65
N SER A 45 7.87 8.06 -15.58
CA SER A 45 8.11 8.24 -17.00
C SER A 45 8.09 9.70 -17.41
N ASP A 46 7.68 10.59 -16.52
CA ASP A 46 7.42 11.99 -16.78
C ASP A 46 7.54 12.78 -15.47
N PRO A 47 8.07 14.03 -15.49
CA PRO A 47 8.29 14.81 -14.27
C PRO A 47 7.03 15.16 -13.49
N THR A 48 5.83 15.04 -14.08
CA THR A 48 4.57 15.29 -13.40
C THR A 48 4.13 14.14 -12.51
N GLN A 49 4.75 12.98 -12.65
CA GLN A 49 4.43 11.79 -11.89
C GLN A 49 5.33 11.70 -10.66
N PRO A 50 4.76 11.51 -9.46
CA PRO A 50 5.58 11.43 -8.25
C PRO A 50 6.31 10.09 -8.13
N VAL A 51 7.44 10.12 -7.44
CA VAL A 51 8.08 8.91 -6.92
C VAL A 51 7.25 8.37 -5.78
N LEU A 52 6.89 7.10 -5.85
CA LEU A 52 6.06 6.43 -4.85
C LEU A 52 6.88 5.60 -3.86
N ALA A 53 8.07 5.15 -4.27
CA ALA A 53 8.93 4.31 -3.45
C ALA A 53 9.33 5.01 -2.15
N GLY A 54 9.20 4.29 -1.04
CA GLY A 54 9.57 4.78 0.28
C GLY A 54 8.61 5.81 0.87
N GLN A 55 7.49 6.09 0.22
CA GLN A 55 6.45 6.96 0.78
C GLN A 55 5.77 6.26 1.96
N TYR A 56 5.22 7.04 2.90
CA TYR A 56 4.53 6.47 4.04
C TYR A 56 3.29 5.69 3.63
N TYR A 57 3.10 4.53 4.25
CA TYR A 57 1.96 3.65 4.01
C TYR A 57 0.62 4.40 4.15
N ASP A 58 0.42 5.07 5.27
CA ASP A 58 -0.84 5.77 5.55
C ASP A 58 -1.10 6.89 4.54
N TYR A 59 -0.05 7.59 4.13
CA TYR A 59 -0.18 8.62 3.09
C TYR A 59 -0.61 8.02 1.75
N LEU A 60 -0.02 6.88 1.36
CA LEU A 60 -0.38 6.21 0.10
C LEU A 60 -1.82 5.70 0.13
N VAL A 61 -2.25 5.09 1.22
CA VAL A 61 -3.65 4.65 1.39
C VAL A 61 -4.60 5.84 1.23
N ARG A 62 -4.31 6.93 1.89
CA ARG A 62 -5.12 8.14 1.83
C ARG A 62 -5.14 8.75 0.43
N ALA A 63 -3.98 8.87 -0.21
CA ALA A 63 -3.88 9.45 -1.55
C ALA A 63 -4.66 8.64 -2.58
N LEU A 64 -4.48 7.32 -2.60
CA LEU A 64 -5.21 6.44 -3.51
C LEU A 64 -6.71 6.46 -3.24
N THR A 65 -7.12 6.45 -1.98
CA THR A 65 -8.53 6.56 -1.60
C THR A 65 -9.13 7.89 -2.06
N ASP A 66 -8.41 8.99 -1.85
CA ASP A 66 -8.87 10.33 -2.24
C ASP A 66 -8.99 10.48 -3.76
N TYR A 67 -8.10 9.89 -4.53
CA TYR A 67 -8.25 9.81 -5.98
C TYR A 67 -9.48 8.99 -6.38
N LYS A 68 -9.66 7.84 -5.75
CA LYS A 68 -10.79 6.95 -6.05
C LYS A 68 -12.14 7.62 -5.84
N ILE A 69 -12.32 8.32 -4.74
CA ILE A 69 -13.60 8.96 -4.39
C ILE A 69 -13.73 10.39 -4.94
N GLY A 70 -12.71 10.89 -5.64
CA GLY A 70 -12.75 12.22 -6.25
C GLY A 70 -12.43 13.38 -5.32
N ARG A 71 -11.96 13.11 -4.09
CA ARG A 71 -11.55 14.15 -3.14
C ARG A 71 -10.25 14.82 -3.55
N ARG A 72 -9.36 14.09 -4.21
CA ARG A 72 -8.14 14.61 -4.81
C ARG A 72 -8.31 14.66 -6.32
N ASN A 73 -8.06 15.84 -6.92
CA ASN A 73 -8.35 16.09 -8.31
C ASN A 73 -7.17 15.70 -9.21
N ASN A 74 -7.31 14.59 -9.92
CA ASN A 74 -6.43 14.19 -11.01
C ASN A 74 -7.18 13.15 -11.84
N ALA A 75 -7.51 13.51 -13.08
CA ALA A 75 -8.35 12.66 -13.93
C ALA A 75 -7.70 11.30 -14.24
N ILE A 76 -6.39 11.27 -14.44
CA ILE A 76 -5.63 10.04 -14.75
C ILE A 76 -5.64 9.12 -13.52
N MET A 77 -5.22 9.65 -12.37
CA MET A 77 -5.17 8.85 -11.15
C MET A 77 -6.55 8.44 -10.68
N LYS A 78 -7.58 9.25 -10.89
CA LYS A 78 -8.96 8.86 -10.60
C LYS A 78 -9.40 7.65 -11.42
N ALA A 79 -9.03 7.61 -12.70
CA ALA A 79 -9.37 6.49 -13.58
C ALA A 79 -8.69 5.19 -13.10
N PHE A 80 -7.43 5.24 -12.71
CA PHE A 80 -6.72 4.07 -12.18
C PHE A 80 -7.20 3.69 -10.78
N ALA A 81 -7.23 4.62 -9.85
CA ALA A 81 -7.63 4.37 -8.47
C ALA A 81 -9.10 3.96 -8.34
N GLY A 82 -9.96 4.43 -9.23
CA GLY A 82 -11.37 4.07 -9.25
C GLY A 82 -11.64 2.58 -9.42
N GLN A 83 -10.71 1.85 -10.03
CA GLN A 83 -10.79 0.41 -10.26
C GLN A 83 -10.25 -0.43 -9.10
N LEU A 84 -9.60 0.20 -8.13
CA LEU A 84 -8.96 -0.49 -7.02
C LEU A 84 -9.97 -0.79 -5.91
N SER A 85 -9.91 -1.98 -5.36
CA SER A 85 -10.58 -2.29 -4.10
C SER A 85 -9.83 -1.68 -2.92
N LYS A 86 -10.46 -1.64 -1.76
CA LYS A 86 -9.78 -1.25 -0.52
C LYS A 86 -8.53 -2.11 -0.28
N LYS A 87 -8.66 -3.42 -0.49
CA LYS A 87 -7.53 -4.36 -0.36
C LYS A 87 -6.42 -4.03 -1.35
N ASP A 88 -6.74 -3.75 -2.59
CA ASP A 88 -5.74 -3.36 -3.60
C ASP A 88 -4.97 -2.11 -3.16
N ILE A 89 -5.66 -1.11 -2.65
CA ILE A 89 -5.05 0.12 -2.14
C ILE A 89 -4.08 -0.18 -0.99
N GLU A 90 -4.50 -0.99 -0.04
CA GLU A 90 -3.66 -1.38 1.10
C GLU A 90 -2.44 -2.20 0.65
N ASP A 91 -2.62 -3.12 -0.28
CA ASP A 91 -1.53 -3.93 -0.83
C ASP A 91 -0.52 -3.07 -1.61
N LEU A 92 -0.99 -2.16 -2.44
CA LEU A 92 -0.15 -1.22 -3.17
C LEU A 92 0.62 -0.30 -2.23
N ALA A 93 -0.04 0.21 -1.20
CA ALA A 93 0.61 1.04 -0.19
C ALA A 93 1.70 0.26 0.56
N ALA A 94 1.45 -1.01 0.88
CA ALA A 94 2.46 -1.88 1.50
C ALA A 94 3.66 -2.10 0.58
N TRP A 95 3.43 -2.32 -0.70
CA TRP A 95 4.50 -2.50 -1.68
C TRP A 95 5.35 -1.24 -1.82
N PHE A 96 4.77 -0.12 -2.20
CA PHE A 96 5.52 1.10 -2.45
C PHE A 96 6.20 1.66 -1.21
N SER A 97 5.56 1.61 -0.05
CA SER A 97 6.16 2.09 1.21
C SER A 97 7.38 1.29 1.64
N SER A 98 7.46 0.02 1.26
CA SER A 98 8.58 -0.86 1.59
C SER A 98 9.77 -0.76 0.63
N GLN A 99 9.63 -0.03 -0.47
CA GLN A 99 10.70 0.11 -1.45
C GLN A 99 11.75 1.13 -1.00
N LYS A 100 13.00 0.89 -1.36
CA LYS A 100 14.06 1.91 -1.20
C LYS A 100 13.77 3.08 -2.12
N SER A 101 13.88 4.27 -1.56
CA SER A 101 13.59 5.51 -2.28
C SER A 101 14.83 6.37 -2.43
N ASN A 102 14.97 6.99 -3.59
CA ASN A 102 15.95 8.06 -3.81
C ASN A 102 15.60 9.33 -3.00
N LEU A 103 14.44 9.37 -2.36
CA LEU A 103 13.99 10.49 -1.52
C LEU A 103 14.47 10.39 -0.06
N HIS A 104 15.19 9.34 0.31
CA HIS A 104 15.61 9.09 1.69
C HIS A 104 16.45 10.22 2.29
N ASP A 105 17.27 10.85 1.48
CA ASP A 105 18.19 11.89 1.95
C ASP A 105 17.53 13.25 2.17
N GLN A 106 16.24 13.35 1.91
CA GLN A 106 15.49 14.62 2.01
C GLN A 106 14.55 14.67 3.21
N ARG A 107 14.61 13.69 4.09
CA ARG A 107 13.76 13.61 5.28
C ARG A 107 14.51 14.00 6.54
#